data_c22f50c6e5844deb4a1ca1805ef565d4
#
_entry.id   c22f50c6e5844deb4a1ca1805ef565d4
#
_cell.length_a   1.000
_cell.length_b   1.000
_cell.length_c   1.000
_cell.angle_alpha   90.00
_cell.angle_beta   90.00
_cell.angle_gamma   90.00
#
_symmetry.space_group_name_H-M   'P 1'
#
loop_
_entity.id
_entity.type
_entity.pdbx_description
1 polymer ?
#
loop_
_entity_poly.entity_id
_entity_poly.type
_entity_poly.pdbx_seq_one_letter_code
_entity_poly.pdbx_strand_id
1 'polypeptide(L)'
;MRSRWLRWIKRIILGCVALLGLGLTALFIKSPSATTLLLAMLVYSPFENDKPPPMFKDDLAGMWGKWDEASQRLTARLQQQFPAGTAETSLKSALLKQGFEPLPPPRSDCVTAGQEAPVGRVFTRCRDQSKSLDYHWGGVVCTETITVRWTTDGADVIAELSGSYYAGCL
;
A
#
# COMPACT_ATOMS: atom_id res chain seq x y z
N MET A 1 29.07 -28.97 31.09
CA MET A 1 28.39 -27.75 31.55
C MET A 1 27.27 -27.23 30.61
N ARG A 2 27.30 -27.49 29.30
CA ARG A 2 26.29 -27.04 28.28
C ARG A 2 24.85 -27.53 28.50
N SER A 3 24.68 -28.75 29.05
CA SER A 3 23.35 -29.38 29.16
C SER A 3 22.44 -28.82 30.27
N ARG A 4 23.04 -28.24 31.33
CA ARG A 4 22.30 -27.63 32.45
C ARG A 4 21.71 -26.26 32.04
N TRP A 5 22.45 -25.49 31.28
CA TRP A 5 22.05 -24.17 30.81
C TRP A 5 20.91 -24.24 29.79
N LEU A 6 20.97 -25.21 28.89
CA LEU A 6 19.86 -25.45 27.91
C LEU A 6 18.53 -25.82 28.59
N ARG A 7 18.57 -26.59 29.67
CA ARG A 7 17.37 -26.94 30.45
C ARG A 7 16.78 -25.75 31.19
N TRP A 8 17.61 -24.85 31.65
CA TRP A 8 17.18 -23.60 32.31
C TRP A 8 16.48 -22.66 31.31
N ILE A 9 17.05 -22.47 30.14
CA ILE A 9 16.47 -21.66 29.06
C ILE A 9 15.12 -22.22 28.63
N LYS A 10 15.01 -23.53 28.42
CA LYS A 10 13.72 -24.18 28.07
C LYS A 10 12.65 -23.93 29.14
N ARG A 11 12.99 -23.96 30.42
CA ARG A 11 12.04 -23.68 31.51
C ARG A 11 11.60 -22.22 31.55
N ILE A 12 12.51 -21.28 31.29
CA ILE A 12 12.18 -19.86 31.20
C ILE A 12 11.25 -19.58 30.02
N ILE A 13 11.57 -20.14 28.85
CA ILE A 13 10.73 -20.00 27.65
C ILE A 13 9.33 -20.58 27.88
N LEU A 14 9.27 -21.78 28.47
CA LEU A 14 7.96 -22.41 28.80
C LEU A 14 7.15 -21.57 29.80
N GLY A 15 7.82 -21.01 30.83
CA GLY A 15 7.19 -20.09 31.78
C GLY A 15 6.66 -18.81 31.14
N CYS A 16 7.44 -18.20 30.25
CA CYS A 16 7.00 -17.01 29.52
C CYS A 16 5.83 -17.29 28.59
N VAL A 17 5.83 -18.43 27.89
CA VAL A 17 4.71 -18.86 27.03
C VAL A 17 3.45 -19.12 27.86
N ALA A 18 3.57 -19.76 29.02
CA ALA A 18 2.44 -20.01 29.92
C ALA A 18 1.85 -18.69 30.49
N LEU A 19 2.71 -17.75 30.89
CA LEU A 19 2.28 -16.42 31.38
C LEU A 19 1.60 -15.58 30.27
N LEU A 20 2.14 -15.63 29.05
CA LEU A 20 1.53 -14.98 27.89
C LEU A 20 0.16 -15.62 27.56
N GLY A 21 0.04 -16.94 27.63
CA GLY A 21 -1.23 -17.65 27.44
C GLY A 21 -2.28 -17.29 28.49
N LEU A 22 -1.88 -17.22 29.77
CA LEU A 22 -2.76 -16.80 30.87
C LEU A 22 -3.16 -15.32 30.77
N GLY A 23 -2.23 -14.44 30.35
CA GLY A 23 -2.52 -13.03 30.11
C GLY A 23 -3.52 -12.83 28.98
N LEU A 24 -3.37 -13.55 27.87
CA LEU A 24 -4.28 -13.53 26.75
C LEU A 24 -5.68 -14.06 27.12
N THR A 25 -5.77 -15.16 27.89
CA THR A 25 -7.09 -15.69 28.36
C THR A 25 -7.78 -14.73 29.32
N ALA A 26 -7.05 -14.06 30.21
CA ALA A 26 -7.63 -13.07 31.11
C ALA A 26 -8.15 -11.84 30.36
N LEU A 27 -7.45 -11.39 29.31
CA LEU A 27 -7.90 -10.33 28.40
C LEU A 27 -9.14 -10.75 27.62
N PHE A 28 -9.22 -12.01 27.17
CA PHE A 28 -10.39 -12.56 26.46
C PHE A 28 -11.66 -12.56 27.30
N ILE A 29 -11.52 -12.90 28.58
CA ILE A 29 -12.65 -12.94 29.52
C ILE A 29 -13.14 -11.52 29.87
N LYS A 30 -12.22 -10.57 29.96
CA LYS A 30 -12.53 -9.19 30.40
C LYS A 30 -13.04 -8.28 29.28
N SER A 31 -12.66 -8.54 28.04
CA SER A 31 -13.05 -7.71 26.88
C SER A 31 -12.98 -8.50 25.58
N PRO A 32 -13.99 -9.34 25.29
CA PRO A 32 -13.98 -10.19 24.09
C PRO A 32 -13.92 -9.39 22.78
N SER A 33 -14.45 -8.15 22.77
CA SER A 33 -14.39 -7.26 21.61
C SER A 33 -12.97 -6.77 21.30
N ALA A 34 -12.16 -6.47 22.32
CA ALA A 34 -10.79 -5.98 22.12
C ALA A 34 -9.86 -7.07 21.59
N THR A 35 -10.03 -8.32 22.06
CA THR A 35 -9.23 -9.46 21.62
C THR A 35 -9.61 -9.90 20.21
N THR A 36 -10.89 -9.83 19.83
CA THR A 36 -11.34 -10.11 18.47
C THR A 36 -10.77 -9.09 17.49
N LEU A 37 -10.72 -7.83 17.92
CA LEU A 37 -10.15 -6.74 17.11
C LEU A 37 -8.62 -6.89 16.94
N LEU A 38 -7.92 -7.30 18.00
CA LEU A 38 -6.48 -7.52 17.98
C LEU A 38 -6.11 -8.77 17.16
N LEU A 39 -6.89 -9.85 17.24
CA LEU A 39 -6.73 -11.03 16.40
C LEU A 39 -7.07 -10.72 14.94
N ALA A 40 -8.12 -9.94 14.69
CA ALA A 40 -8.47 -9.48 13.35
C ALA A 40 -7.35 -8.61 12.75
N MET A 41 -6.73 -7.72 13.53
CA MET A 41 -5.57 -6.93 13.09
C MET A 41 -4.32 -7.78 12.82
N LEU A 42 -4.12 -8.87 13.55
CA LEU A 42 -2.97 -9.78 13.38
C LEU A 42 -3.15 -10.76 12.19
N VAL A 43 -4.39 -11.14 11.90
CA VAL A 43 -4.71 -12.15 10.88
C VAL A 43 -5.15 -11.51 9.57
N TYR A 44 -5.75 -10.31 9.62
CA TYR A 44 -6.28 -9.63 8.45
C TYR A 44 -5.25 -8.65 7.90
N SER A 45 -4.52 -9.05 6.87
CA SER A 45 -3.88 -8.07 5.99
C SER A 45 -5.00 -7.38 5.22
N PRO A 46 -5.19 -6.05 5.36
CA PRO A 46 -6.24 -5.34 4.62
C PRO A 46 -5.97 -5.30 3.11
N PHE A 47 -4.82 -5.80 2.69
CA PHE A 47 -4.40 -5.82 1.29
C PHE A 47 -4.29 -7.26 0.81
N GLU A 48 -4.89 -7.51 -0.34
CA GLU A 48 -4.90 -8.81 -1.02
C GLU A 48 -3.48 -9.21 -1.48
N ASN A 49 -2.57 -8.25 -1.55
CA ASN A 49 -1.23 -8.42 -2.09
C ASN A 49 -0.16 -8.37 -1.00
N ASP A 50 0.61 -9.44 -0.88
CA ASP A 50 1.77 -9.52 0.03
C ASP A 50 3.08 -9.04 -0.62
N LYS A 51 3.09 -8.76 -1.91
CA LYS A 51 4.30 -8.53 -2.72
C LYS A 51 4.08 -7.41 -3.73
N PRO A 52 5.18 -6.75 -4.13
CA PRO A 52 5.11 -5.79 -5.23
C PRO A 52 4.62 -6.46 -6.52
N PRO A 53 4.00 -5.69 -7.42
CA PRO A 53 3.52 -6.22 -8.70
C PRO A 53 4.70 -6.80 -9.50
N PRO A 54 4.51 -7.96 -10.17
CA PRO A 54 5.59 -8.66 -10.89
C PRO A 54 6.37 -7.77 -11.87
N MET A 55 5.69 -6.83 -12.50
CA MET A 55 6.26 -5.88 -13.46
C MET A 55 7.36 -5.00 -12.84
N PHE A 56 7.28 -4.68 -11.55
CA PHE A 56 8.18 -3.74 -10.86
C PHE A 56 9.02 -4.38 -9.76
N LYS A 57 8.93 -5.70 -9.60
CA LYS A 57 9.60 -6.42 -8.52
C LYS A 57 11.11 -6.14 -8.45
N ASP A 58 11.78 -6.16 -9.59
CA ASP A 58 13.23 -5.98 -9.67
C ASP A 58 13.61 -4.50 -9.49
N ASP A 59 12.79 -3.58 -9.97
CA ASP A 59 13.01 -2.14 -9.87
C ASP A 59 12.87 -1.65 -8.42
N LEU A 60 12.08 -2.33 -7.60
CA LEU A 60 11.81 -2.00 -6.20
C LEU A 60 12.68 -2.76 -5.21
N ALA A 61 13.44 -3.77 -5.66
CA ALA A 61 14.28 -4.58 -4.79
C ALA A 61 15.32 -3.70 -4.06
N GLY A 62 15.26 -3.67 -2.71
CA GLY A 62 16.16 -2.86 -1.88
C GLY A 62 15.92 -1.35 -1.94
N MET A 63 14.75 -0.91 -2.39
CA MET A 63 14.40 0.51 -2.50
C MET A 63 13.69 1.07 -1.26
N TRP A 64 13.51 0.27 -0.21
CA TRP A 64 12.93 0.76 1.05
C TRP A 64 13.67 2.01 1.57
N GLY A 65 12.93 3.09 1.83
CA GLY A 65 13.48 4.38 2.27
C GLY A 65 14.10 5.24 1.16
N LYS A 66 14.18 4.75 -0.07
CA LYS A 66 14.72 5.48 -1.23
C LYS A 66 13.59 5.85 -2.20
N TRP A 67 12.60 6.59 -1.68
CA TRP A 67 11.33 6.83 -2.38
C TRP A 67 11.51 7.55 -3.72
N ASP A 68 12.37 8.56 -3.77
CA ASP A 68 12.63 9.32 -5.00
C ASP A 68 13.35 8.48 -6.06
N GLU A 69 14.37 7.69 -5.66
CA GLU A 69 15.08 6.81 -6.57
C GLU A 69 14.16 5.71 -7.12
N ALA A 70 13.34 5.11 -6.26
CA ALA A 70 12.36 4.11 -6.67
C ALA A 70 11.32 4.70 -7.64
N SER A 71 10.80 5.89 -7.36
CA SER A 71 9.85 6.58 -8.24
C SER A 71 10.45 6.92 -9.60
N GLN A 72 11.72 7.32 -9.64
CA GLN A 72 12.43 7.56 -10.91
C GLN A 72 12.59 6.27 -11.73
N ARG A 73 12.98 5.16 -11.08
CA ARG A 73 13.12 3.85 -11.74
C ARG A 73 11.77 3.35 -12.27
N LEU A 74 10.71 3.47 -11.47
CA LEU A 74 9.34 3.13 -11.89
C LEU A 74 8.92 3.95 -13.11
N THR A 75 9.14 5.26 -13.07
CA THR A 75 8.80 6.15 -14.18
C THR A 75 9.55 5.76 -15.44
N ALA A 76 10.87 5.53 -15.35
CA ALA A 76 11.68 5.11 -16.49
C ALA A 76 11.20 3.77 -17.06
N ARG A 77 10.90 2.79 -16.20
CA ARG A 77 10.37 1.48 -16.59
C ARG A 77 9.03 1.59 -17.30
N LEU A 78 8.11 2.39 -16.76
CA LEU A 78 6.80 2.66 -17.36
C LEU A 78 6.94 3.31 -18.73
N GLN A 79 7.77 4.33 -18.86
CA GLN A 79 8.01 5.04 -20.13
C GLN A 79 8.69 4.16 -21.17
N GLN A 80 9.55 3.24 -20.74
CA GLN A 80 10.15 2.25 -21.63
C GLN A 80 9.12 1.27 -22.17
N GLN A 81 8.19 0.82 -21.32
CA GLN A 81 7.20 -0.18 -21.68
C GLN A 81 6.00 0.42 -22.41
N PHE A 82 5.63 1.63 -22.05
CA PHE A 82 4.51 2.40 -22.60
C PHE A 82 4.98 3.80 -23.01
N PRO A 83 5.71 3.91 -24.11
CA PRO A 83 6.20 5.21 -24.58
C PRO A 83 5.04 6.15 -24.93
N ALA A 84 5.31 7.44 -25.01
CA ALA A 84 4.36 8.43 -25.51
C ALA A 84 3.79 7.99 -26.86
N GLY A 85 2.49 8.16 -27.07
CA GLY A 85 1.77 7.64 -28.23
C GLY A 85 1.17 6.24 -28.03
N THR A 86 1.45 5.55 -26.91
CA THR A 86 0.78 4.28 -26.59
C THR A 86 -0.69 4.53 -26.26
N ALA A 87 -1.60 3.66 -26.73
CA ALA A 87 -3.03 3.76 -26.41
C ALA A 87 -3.26 3.60 -24.89
N GLU A 88 -4.07 4.48 -24.30
CA GLU A 88 -4.42 4.46 -22.87
C GLU A 88 -4.97 3.11 -22.44
N THR A 89 -5.80 2.48 -23.27
CA THR A 89 -6.40 1.17 -23.01
C THR A 89 -5.38 0.08 -22.81
N SER A 90 -4.23 0.14 -23.51
CA SER A 90 -3.13 -0.81 -23.36
C SER A 90 -2.45 -0.68 -21.99
N LEU A 91 -2.15 0.54 -21.55
CA LEU A 91 -1.61 0.82 -20.22
C LEU A 91 -2.58 0.34 -19.14
N LYS A 92 -3.84 0.78 -19.19
CA LYS A 92 -4.88 0.39 -18.22
C LYS A 92 -5.03 -1.12 -18.12
N SER A 93 -5.13 -1.80 -19.25
CA SER A 93 -5.27 -3.26 -19.28
C SER A 93 -4.06 -3.98 -18.66
N ALA A 94 -2.85 -3.49 -18.93
CA ALA A 94 -1.64 -4.07 -18.36
C ALA A 94 -1.56 -3.87 -16.84
N LEU A 95 -1.87 -2.67 -16.33
CA LEU A 95 -1.85 -2.36 -14.91
C LEU A 95 -2.96 -3.11 -14.15
N LEU A 96 -4.19 -3.15 -14.67
CA LEU A 96 -5.30 -3.91 -14.06
C LEU A 96 -4.99 -5.41 -13.98
N LYS A 97 -4.33 -5.99 -14.99
CA LYS A 97 -3.86 -7.39 -14.94
C LYS A 97 -2.80 -7.63 -13.87
N GLN A 98 -2.09 -6.61 -13.44
CA GLN A 98 -1.12 -6.67 -12.33
C GLN A 98 -1.77 -6.45 -10.96
N GLY A 99 -3.07 -6.19 -10.90
CA GLY A 99 -3.80 -5.94 -9.66
C GLY A 99 -3.84 -4.46 -9.24
N PHE A 100 -3.51 -3.54 -10.15
CA PHE A 100 -3.72 -2.12 -9.87
C PHE A 100 -5.21 -1.80 -9.84
N GLU A 101 -5.61 -0.90 -8.95
CA GLU A 101 -6.98 -0.47 -8.75
C GLU A 101 -7.15 1.03 -8.99
N PRO A 102 -8.34 1.46 -9.45
CA PRO A 102 -8.66 2.88 -9.49
C PRO A 102 -8.57 3.49 -8.08
N LEU A 103 -8.03 4.71 -8.00
CA LEU A 103 -8.10 5.45 -6.75
C LEU A 103 -9.56 5.58 -6.28
N PRO A 104 -9.81 5.48 -4.97
CA PRO A 104 -11.14 5.71 -4.44
C PRO A 104 -11.62 7.11 -4.82
N PRO A 105 -12.94 7.30 -4.97
CA PRO A 105 -13.49 8.60 -5.33
C PRO A 105 -12.99 9.69 -4.36
N PRO A 106 -12.79 10.93 -4.85
CA PRO A 106 -12.29 12.00 -4.02
C PRO A 106 -13.21 12.21 -2.80
N ARG A 107 -12.60 12.55 -1.67
CA ARG A 107 -13.35 12.81 -0.44
C ARG A 107 -14.33 13.96 -0.65
N SER A 108 -15.44 13.93 0.06
CA SER A 108 -16.50 14.96 0.01
C SER A 108 -16.05 16.36 0.48
N ASP A 109 -14.84 16.46 1.03
CA ASP A 109 -14.25 17.70 1.54
C ASP A 109 -13.33 18.42 0.53
N CYS A 110 -13.29 17.95 -0.71
CA CYS A 110 -12.55 18.60 -1.78
C CYS A 110 -13.49 19.10 -2.90
N VAL A 111 -13.04 20.10 -3.65
CA VAL A 111 -13.74 20.65 -4.81
C VAL A 111 -12.98 20.33 -6.10
N THR A 112 -13.70 19.94 -7.15
CA THR A 112 -13.13 19.69 -8.47
C THR A 112 -12.80 21.00 -9.18
N ALA A 113 -11.91 20.94 -10.16
CA ALA A 113 -11.59 22.12 -10.97
C ALA A 113 -12.87 22.64 -11.66
N GLY A 114 -13.17 23.93 -11.48
CA GLY A 114 -14.39 24.57 -12.00
C GLY A 114 -15.59 24.61 -11.05
N GLN A 115 -15.53 23.95 -9.88
CA GLN A 115 -16.53 24.12 -8.83
C GLN A 115 -16.14 25.28 -7.90
N GLU A 116 -17.10 26.16 -7.60
CA GLU A 116 -16.93 27.15 -6.55
C GLU A 116 -17.02 26.48 -5.17
N ALA A 117 -16.03 26.76 -4.31
CA ALA A 117 -16.05 26.26 -2.93
C ALA A 117 -17.21 26.96 -2.16
N PRO A 118 -18.01 26.20 -1.40
CA PRO A 118 -19.03 26.80 -0.55
C PRO A 118 -18.40 27.82 0.42
N VAL A 119 -19.07 28.98 0.55
CA VAL A 119 -18.58 30.07 1.41
C VAL A 119 -18.48 29.62 2.86
N GLY A 120 -17.35 29.87 3.51
CA GLY A 120 -17.13 29.61 4.94
C GLY A 120 -16.46 28.26 5.29
N ARG A 121 -16.07 27.46 4.32
CA ARG A 121 -15.26 26.24 4.55
C ARG A 121 -13.99 26.25 3.71
N VAL A 122 -12.90 25.78 4.29
CA VAL A 122 -11.65 25.57 3.54
C VAL A 122 -11.76 24.22 2.84
N PHE A 123 -11.82 24.25 1.52
CA PHE A 123 -11.77 23.05 0.68
C PHE A 123 -10.41 22.93 0.01
N THR A 124 -9.87 21.72 0.00
CA THR A 124 -8.72 21.41 -0.85
C THR A 124 -9.22 21.10 -2.26
N ARG A 125 -8.45 21.48 -3.29
CA ARG A 125 -8.76 21.09 -4.67
C ARG A 125 -8.65 19.57 -4.77
N CYS A 126 -9.71 18.91 -5.23
CA CYS A 126 -9.64 17.49 -5.54
C CYS A 126 -8.57 17.24 -6.58
N ARG A 127 -7.75 16.24 -6.34
CA ARG A 127 -6.80 15.79 -7.35
C ARG A 127 -7.58 15.04 -8.43
N ASP A 128 -7.34 15.40 -9.70
CA ASP A 128 -7.88 14.60 -10.79
C ASP A 128 -7.30 13.19 -10.72
N GLN A 129 -8.15 12.21 -10.44
CA GLN A 129 -7.79 10.80 -10.25
C GLN A 129 -8.21 9.94 -11.45
N SER A 130 -8.84 10.55 -12.45
CA SER A 130 -9.36 9.84 -13.61
C SER A 130 -8.31 9.11 -14.45
N LYS A 131 -7.08 9.60 -14.36
CA LYS A 131 -5.90 9.09 -15.07
C LYS A 131 -4.84 8.57 -14.09
N SER A 132 -5.26 7.76 -13.11
CA SER A 132 -4.34 7.14 -12.15
C SER A 132 -4.86 5.79 -11.64
N LEU A 133 -3.92 4.90 -11.35
CA LEU A 133 -4.16 3.61 -10.72
C LEU A 133 -3.15 3.39 -9.60
N ASP A 134 -3.60 2.81 -8.51
CA ASP A 134 -2.79 2.46 -7.35
C ASP A 134 -2.64 0.95 -7.21
N TYR A 135 -1.51 0.54 -6.64
CA TYR A 135 -1.28 -0.82 -6.19
C TYR A 135 -0.74 -0.77 -4.77
N HIS A 136 -1.38 -1.48 -3.87
CA HIS A 136 -1.02 -1.54 -2.46
C HIS A 136 -0.58 -2.94 -2.08
N TRP A 137 0.48 -3.03 -1.25
CA TRP A 137 0.89 -4.29 -0.65
C TRP A 137 1.51 -4.05 0.72
N GLY A 138 1.76 -5.12 1.45
CA GLY A 138 2.36 -5.07 2.78
C GLY A 138 1.41 -5.49 3.88
N GLY A 139 1.75 -5.16 5.10
CA GLY A 139 1.04 -5.62 6.30
C GLY A 139 0.32 -4.50 7.04
N VAL A 140 -0.19 -4.86 8.22
CA VAL A 140 -0.92 -3.95 9.13
C VAL A 140 -0.05 -2.78 9.62
N VAL A 141 1.27 -2.99 9.73
CA VAL A 141 2.19 -1.99 10.29
C VAL A 141 2.66 -1.01 9.23
N CYS A 142 3.00 -1.49 8.04
CA CYS A 142 3.45 -0.66 6.93
C CYS A 142 2.78 -1.10 5.63
N THR A 143 2.28 -0.13 4.88
CA THR A 143 1.73 -0.33 3.54
C THR A 143 2.61 0.37 2.54
N GLU A 144 3.00 -0.37 1.52
CA GLU A 144 3.71 0.17 0.37
C GLU A 144 2.72 0.44 -0.75
N THR A 145 2.94 1.52 -1.50
CA THR A 145 2.02 1.95 -2.55
C THR A 145 2.80 2.38 -3.78
N ILE A 146 2.36 1.91 -4.93
CA ILE A 146 2.72 2.46 -6.24
C ILE A 146 1.50 3.20 -6.77
N THR A 147 1.71 4.45 -7.19
CA THR A 147 0.73 5.21 -7.97
C THR A 147 1.26 5.44 -9.37
N VAL A 148 0.55 4.98 -10.37
CA VAL A 148 0.82 5.28 -11.78
C VAL A 148 -0.15 6.35 -12.25
N ARG A 149 0.38 7.44 -12.83
CA ARG A 149 -0.40 8.55 -13.37
C ARG A 149 -0.01 8.81 -14.81
N TRP A 150 -1.00 9.21 -15.60
CA TRP A 150 -0.77 9.58 -16.99
C TRP A 150 -1.68 10.73 -17.41
N THR A 151 -1.26 11.41 -18.47
CA THR A 151 -2.10 12.32 -19.24
C THR A 151 -2.27 11.75 -20.64
N THR A 152 -3.38 12.08 -21.30
CA THR A 152 -3.60 11.70 -22.68
C THR A 152 -3.77 12.95 -23.54
N ASP A 153 -3.46 12.82 -24.82
CA ASP A 153 -3.87 13.78 -25.83
C ASP A 153 -5.33 13.54 -26.29
N GLY A 154 -5.79 14.35 -27.23
CA GLY A 154 -7.15 14.25 -27.76
C GLY A 154 -7.48 12.98 -28.51
N ALA A 155 -6.52 12.08 -28.72
CA ALA A 155 -6.70 10.78 -29.41
C ALA A 155 -6.65 9.58 -28.44
N ASP A 156 -6.77 9.83 -27.12
CA ASP A 156 -6.66 8.80 -26.06
C ASP A 156 -5.33 8.01 -26.08
N VAL A 157 -4.26 8.66 -26.51
CA VAL A 157 -2.91 8.13 -26.41
C VAL A 157 -2.16 8.83 -25.29
N ILE A 158 -1.22 8.13 -24.67
CA ILE A 158 -0.43 8.62 -23.54
C ILE A 158 0.48 9.76 -24.03
N ALA A 159 0.33 10.93 -23.42
CA ALA A 159 1.21 12.08 -23.62
C ALA A 159 2.33 12.09 -22.57
N GLU A 160 1.97 11.91 -21.30
CA GLU A 160 2.91 11.85 -20.18
C GLU A 160 2.57 10.66 -19.28
N LEU A 161 3.60 10.04 -18.70
CA LEU A 161 3.47 8.89 -17.81
C LEU A 161 4.47 8.98 -16.68
N SER A 162 4.01 8.81 -15.44
CA SER A 162 4.83 8.82 -14.25
C SER A 162 4.42 7.74 -13.26
N GLY A 163 5.40 7.24 -12.52
CA GLY A 163 5.19 6.34 -11.38
C GLY A 163 5.72 6.97 -10.10
N SER A 164 5.03 6.79 -9.01
CA SER A 164 5.50 7.16 -7.68
C SER A 164 5.41 5.97 -6.74
N TYR A 165 6.38 5.87 -5.83
CA TYR A 165 6.47 4.82 -4.81
C TYR A 165 6.64 5.45 -3.44
N TYR A 166 5.86 5.01 -2.48
CA TYR A 166 5.96 5.43 -1.08
C TYR A 166 5.49 4.34 -0.13
N ALA A 167 5.84 4.46 1.14
CA ALA A 167 5.28 3.62 2.19
C ALA A 167 4.75 4.51 3.32
N GLY A 168 3.62 4.10 3.88
CA GLY A 168 3.05 4.62 5.12
C GLY A 168 3.15 3.57 6.21
N CYS A 169 3.64 3.96 7.39
CA CYS A 169 3.67 3.09 8.57
C CYS A 169 2.86 3.74 9.71
N LEU A 170 2.24 2.89 10.56
CA LEU A 170 1.50 3.31 11.74
C LEU A 170 2.43 3.78 12.85
#